data_ec0f6e83d20567bca7e860993f663371
#
_entry.id   ec0f6e83d20567bca7e860993f663371
#
_cell.length_a   1.000
_cell.length_b   1.000
_cell.length_c   1.000
_cell.angle_alpha   90.00
_cell.angle_beta   90.00
_cell.angle_gamma   90.00
#
_symmetry.space_group_name_H-M   'P 1'
#
loop_
_entity.id
_entity.type
_entity.pdbx_description
1 polymer ?
#
loop_
_entity_poly.entity_id
_entity_poly.type
_entity_poly.pdbx_seq_one_letter_code
_entity_poly.pdbx_strand_id
1 'polypeptide(L)'
;MNKGLTTQEQIALAKEILQVKNRRERSLKLGEILDREKLSSDDMYALHNTLLTAIRVYGDVIGFDDKDFQEMALTILVLEKVEEAKQARVA
;
A
#
# COMPACT_ATOMS: atom_id res chain seq x y z
N MET A 1 11.25 19.66 -3.15
CA MET A 1 11.87 18.63 -2.34
C MET A 1 10.81 17.75 -1.68
N ASN A 2 10.88 16.48 -1.96
CA ASN A 2 9.89 15.55 -1.42
C ASN A 2 10.13 15.32 0.05
N LYS A 3 9.19 15.78 0.83
CA LYS A 3 9.10 15.28 2.19
C LYS A 3 8.50 13.90 2.14
N GLY A 4 9.13 12.95 2.80
CA GLY A 4 8.49 11.66 2.99
C GLY A 4 7.18 11.82 3.75
N LEU A 5 6.35 10.79 3.70
CA LEU A 5 5.11 10.77 4.45
C LEU A 5 5.40 10.80 5.94
N THR A 6 4.65 11.61 6.68
CA THR A 6 4.69 11.53 8.14
C THR A 6 4.03 10.23 8.60
N THR A 7 4.28 9.83 9.83
CA THR A 7 3.63 8.66 10.41
C THR A 7 2.10 8.78 10.36
N GLN A 8 1.58 9.96 10.67
CA GLN A 8 0.14 10.20 10.64
C GLN A 8 -0.42 10.08 9.23
N GLU A 9 0.29 10.59 8.23
CA GLU A 9 -0.12 10.47 6.84
C GLU A 9 -0.14 9.01 6.38
N GLN A 10 0.87 8.23 6.78
CA GLN A 10 0.91 6.80 6.47
C GLN A 10 -0.27 6.06 7.09
N ILE A 11 -0.58 6.37 8.33
CA ILE A 11 -1.72 5.76 9.03
C ILE A 11 -3.03 6.13 8.34
N ALA A 12 -3.18 7.39 7.93
CA ALA A 12 -4.39 7.83 7.24
C ALA A 12 -4.58 7.11 5.91
N LEU A 13 -3.51 6.99 5.13
CA LEU A 13 -3.57 6.26 3.85
C LEU A 13 -3.84 4.78 4.06
N ALA A 14 -3.22 4.17 5.06
CA ALA A 14 -3.47 2.77 5.38
C ALA A 14 -4.93 2.54 5.76
N LYS A 15 -5.50 3.43 6.58
CA LYS A 15 -6.92 3.34 6.95
C LYS A 15 -7.82 3.46 5.73
N GLU A 16 -7.52 4.37 4.83
CA GLU A 16 -8.29 4.56 3.61
C GLU A 16 -8.33 3.27 2.79
N ILE A 17 -7.19 2.60 2.66
CA ILE A 17 -7.07 1.34 1.92
C ILE A 17 -7.81 0.21 2.65
N LEU A 18 -7.61 0.11 3.96
CA LEU A 18 -8.16 -1.00 4.74
C LEU A 18 -9.66 -0.90 4.97
N GLN A 19 -10.27 0.25 4.71
CA GLN A 19 -11.72 0.41 4.72
C GLN A 19 -12.37 -0.29 3.53
N VAL A 20 -11.63 -0.54 2.47
CA VAL A 20 -12.14 -1.23 1.28
C VAL A 20 -12.06 -2.74 1.53
N LYS A 21 -13.21 -3.38 1.72
CA LYS A 21 -13.26 -4.80 2.08
C LYS A 21 -13.16 -5.73 0.89
N ASN A 22 -13.58 -5.30 -0.28
CA ASN A 22 -13.45 -6.10 -1.49
C ASN A 22 -12.01 -6.09 -1.97
N ARG A 23 -11.42 -7.27 -2.16
CA ARG A 23 -10.01 -7.41 -2.51
C ARG A 23 -9.64 -6.70 -3.80
N ARG A 24 -10.47 -6.87 -4.82
CA ARG A 24 -10.22 -6.26 -6.12
C ARG A 24 -10.28 -4.74 -6.04
N GLU A 25 -11.30 -4.21 -5.38
CA GLU A 25 -11.44 -2.78 -5.18
C GLU A 25 -10.31 -2.22 -4.33
N ARG A 26 -9.86 -2.99 -3.33
CA ARG A 26 -8.76 -2.58 -2.48
C ARG A 26 -7.46 -2.44 -3.27
N SER A 27 -7.18 -3.38 -4.18
CA SER A 27 -6.02 -3.30 -5.05
C SER A 27 -6.08 -2.07 -5.96
N LEU A 28 -7.26 -1.79 -6.51
CA LEU A 28 -7.47 -0.60 -7.33
C LEU A 28 -7.29 0.68 -6.51
N LYS A 29 -7.79 0.67 -5.29
CA LYS A 29 -7.64 1.82 -4.37
C LYS A 29 -6.18 2.08 -4.04
N LEU A 30 -5.40 1.03 -3.81
CA LEU A 30 -3.98 1.17 -3.55
C LEU A 30 -3.26 1.81 -4.74
N GLY A 31 -3.53 1.33 -5.95
CA GLY A 31 -2.96 1.92 -7.17
C GLY A 31 -3.35 3.38 -7.34
N GLU A 32 -4.61 3.71 -7.06
CA GLU A 32 -5.11 5.08 -7.11
C GLU A 32 -4.37 5.99 -6.13
N ILE A 33 -4.13 5.51 -4.92
CA ILE A 33 -3.42 6.29 -3.90
C ILE A 33 -1.97 6.52 -4.31
N LEU A 34 -1.30 5.50 -4.81
CA LEU A 34 0.09 5.64 -5.26
C LEU A 34 0.20 6.69 -6.36
N ASP A 35 -0.77 6.72 -7.26
CA ASP A 35 -0.81 7.67 -8.36
C ASP A 35 -1.15 9.08 -7.88
N ARG A 36 -2.16 9.20 -7.02
CA ARG A 36 -2.63 10.48 -6.49
C ARG A 36 -1.57 11.17 -5.64
N GLU A 37 -0.93 10.41 -4.76
CA GLU A 37 0.04 10.95 -3.79
C GLU A 37 1.46 11.01 -4.35
N LYS A 38 1.71 10.40 -5.49
CA LYS A 38 3.02 10.36 -6.14
C LYS A 38 4.12 9.95 -5.16
N LEU A 39 3.88 8.82 -4.51
CA LEU A 39 4.77 8.34 -3.45
C LEU A 39 6.14 7.97 -4.01
N SER A 40 7.18 8.33 -3.25
CA SER A 40 8.53 7.86 -3.53
C SER A 40 8.64 6.37 -3.21
N SER A 41 9.72 5.73 -3.65
CA SER A 41 9.96 4.32 -3.34
C SER A 41 10.02 4.08 -1.84
N ASP A 42 10.62 5.00 -1.09
CA ASP A 42 10.70 4.88 0.37
C ASP A 42 9.32 4.98 1.01
N ASP A 43 8.48 5.89 0.53
CA ASP A 43 7.12 6.04 1.04
C ASP A 43 6.25 4.84 0.71
N MET A 44 6.40 4.29 -0.50
CA MET A 44 5.70 3.07 -0.89
C MET A 44 6.08 1.91 0.03
N TYR A 45 7.37 1.79 0.33
CA TYR A 45 7.88 0.75 1.21
C TYR A 45 7.33 0.91 2.63
N ALA A 46 7.31 2.15 3.12
CA ALA A 46 6.76 2.45 4.45
C ALA A 46 5.27 2.13 4.52
N LEU A 47 4.50 2.51 3.50
CA LEU A 47 3.08 2.22 3.43
C LEU A 47 2.83 0.71 3.34
N HIS A 48 3.64 0.02 2.56
CA HIS A 48 3.63 -1.44 2.45
C HIS A 48 3.75 -2.08 3.84
N ASN A 49 4.79 -1.71 4.58
CA ASN A 49 5.02 -2.25 5.91
C ASN A 49 3.88 -1.93 6.87
N THR A 50 3.34 -0.73 6.80
CA THR A 50 2.22 -0.32 7.64
C THR A 50 0.98 -1.16 7.36
N LEU A 51 0.65 -1.36 6.09
CA LEU A 51 -0.49 -2.17 5.69
C LEU A 51 -0.35 -3.62 6.11
N LEU A 52 0.79 -4.23 5.83
CA LEU A 52 1.00 -5.63 6.17
C LEU A 52 1.03 -5.86 7.68
N THR A 53 1.63 -4.94 8.41
CA THR A 53 1.64 -5.01 9.87
C THR A 53 0.23 -4.90 10.44
N ALA A 54 -0.57 -3.97 9.92
CA ALA A 54 -1.94 -3.78 10.37
C ALA A 54 -2.78 -5.04 10.14
N ILE A 55 -2.67 -5.65 8.97
CA ILE A 55 -3.42 -6.88 8.68
C ILE A 55 -2.94 -8.03 9.56
N ARG A 56 -1.64 -8.14 9.76
CA ARG A 56 -1.08 -9.24 10.55
C ARG A 56 -1.42 -9.14 12.03
N VAL A 57 -1.32 -7.93 12.59
CA VAL A 57 -1.52 -7.72 14.03
C VAL A 57 -2.99 -7.58 14.39
N TYR A 58 -3.74 -6.87 13.57
CA TYR A 58 -5.12 -6.50 13.85
C TYR A 58 -6.14 -7.14 12.91
N GLY A 59 -5.71 -8.11 12.10
CA GLY A 59 -6.58 -8.71 11.09
C GLY A 59 -7.90 -9.23 11.65
N ASP A 60 -7.85 -9.91 12.80
CA ASP A 60 -9.05 -10.45 13.44
C ASP A 60 -10.04 -9.35 13.82
N VAL A 61 -9.54 -8.19 14.22
CA VAL A 61 -10.39 -7.06 14.64
C VAL A 61 -10.97 -6.33 13.43
N ILE A 62 -10.17 -6.15 12.38
CA ILE A 62 -10.59 -5.39 11.20
C ILE A 62 -11.22 -6.27 10.13
N GLY A 63 -11.30 -7.59 10.36
CA GLY A 63 -11.98 -8.50 9.46
C GLY A 63 -11.16 -8.96 8.27
N PHE A 64 -9.84 -9.02 8.41
CA PHE A 64 -8.94 -9.54 7.39
C PHE A 64 -8.30 -10.85 7.84
N ASP A 65 -8.09 -11.76 6.91
CA ASP A 65 -7.50 -13.06 7.15
C ASP A 65 -6.14 -13.22 6.44
N ASP A 66 -5.57 -14.41 6.52
CA ASP A 66 -4.28 -14.70 5.89
C ASP A 66 -4.32 -14.52 4.37
N LYS A 67 -5.45 -14.78 3.75
CA LYS A 67 -5.59 -14.61 2.30
C LYS A 67 -5.54 -13.13 1.94
N ASP A 68 -6.15 -12.29 2.76
CA ASP A 68 -6.09 -10.84 2.57
C ASP A 68 -4.67 -10.33 2.71
N PHE A 69 -3.92 -10.86 3.69
CA PHE A 69 -2.53 -10.52 3.87
C PHE A 69 -1.70 -10.89 2.65
N GLN A 70 -1.84 -12.12 2.17
CA GLN A 70 -1.10 -12.61 1.01
C GLN A 70 -1.40 -11.81 -0.24
N GLU A 71 -2.68 -11.50 -0.47
CA GLU A 71 -3.07 -10.72 -1.62
C GLU A 71 -2.52 -9.30 -1.57
N MET A 72 -2.59 -8.68 -0.39
CA MET A 72 -2.04 -7.33 -0.22
C MET A 72 -0.53 -7.32 -0.48
N ALA A 73 0.18 -8.30 0.06
CA ALA A 73 1.62 -8.42 -0.15
C ALA A 73 1.96 -8.57 -1.64
N LEU A 74 1.21 -9.41 -2.33
CA LEU A 74 1.42 -9.64 -3.76
C LEU A 74 1.12 -8.39 -4.58
N THR A 75 0.01 -7.72 -4.27
CA THR A 75 -0.39 -6.49 -4.96
C THR A 75 0.68 -5.42 -4.82
N ILE A 76 1.19 -5.23 -3.62
CA ILE A 76 2.23 -4.24 -3.35
C ILE A 76 3.51 -4.59 -4.12
N LEU A 77 3.90 -5.86 -4.11
CA LEU A 77 5.09 -6.31 -4.83
C LEU A 77 4.97 -6.02 -6.33
N VAL A 78 3.80 -6.30 -6.92
CA VAL A 78 3.56 -6.02 -8.33
C VAL A 78 3.67 -4.53 -8.62
N LEU A 79 3.06 -3.70 -7.76
CA LEU A 79 3.11 -2.25 -7.94
C LEU A 79 4.52 -1.70 -7.81
N GLU A 80 5.31 -2.22 -6.89
CA GLU A 80 6.71 -1.84 -6.75
C GLU A 80 7.51 -2.19 -8.01
N LYS A 81 7.27 -3.37 -8.57
CA LYS A 81 7.96 -3.79 -9.79
C LYS A 81 7.57 -2.95 -10.99
N VAL A 82 6.30 -2.57 -11.08
CA VAL A 82 5.83 -1.68 -12.15
C VAL A 82 6.51 -0.32 -12.03
N GLU A 83 6.61 0.21 -10.83
CA GLU A 83 7.25 1.50 -10.59
C GLU A 83 8.74 1.47 -10.91
N GLU A 84 9.43 0.41 -10.52
CA GLU A 84 10.83 0.20 -10.87
C GLU A 84 11.03 0.20 -12.38
N ALA A 85 10.14 -0.49 -13.11
CA ALA A 85 10.22 -0.57 -14.57
C ALA A 85 10.01 0.80 -15.21
N LYS A 86 9.09 1.60 -14.68
CA LYS A 86 8.86 2.96 -15.18
C LYS A 86 10.09 3.83 -14.98
N GLN A 87 10.71 3.76 -13.81
CA GLN A 87 11.90 4.53 -13.50
C GLN A 87 13.08 4.12 -14.37
N ALA A 88 13.24 2.84 -14.63
CA ALA A 88 14.29 2.34 -15.50
C ALA A 88 14.15 2.87 -16.94
N ARG A 89 12.92 3.07 -17.41
CA ARG A 89 12.67 3.61 -18.75
C ARG A 89 13.01 5.08 -18.85
N VAL A 90 12.86 5.80 -17.77
CA VAL A 90 13.10 7.24 -17.74
C VAL A 90 14.60 7.54 -17.62
N ALA A 91 15.32 6.65 -16.99
CA ALA A 91 16.75 6.77 -16.86
C ALA A 91 17.44 6.47 -18.18
#